data_5d2d5400788fe29e6e68875205ba79f0
#
_entry.id   5d2d5400788fe29e6e68875205ba79f0
#
_cell.length_a   1.000
_cell.length_b   1.000
_cell.length_c   1.000
_cell.angle_alpha   90.00
_cell.angle_beta   90.00
_cell.angle_gamma   90.00
#
_symmetry.space_group_name_H-M   'P 1'
#
loop_
_entity.id
_entity.type
_entity.pdbx_description
1 polymer ?
#
loop_
_entity_poly.entity_id
_entity_poly.type
_entity_poly.pdbx_seq_one_letter_code
_entity_poly.pdbx_strand_id
1 'polypeptide(L)' 'MTFKEKVQSDLDVYKRVLEKLKEYGCEEKAIDIVTGMIEGCENVLKGLKDDE' A
#
# COMPACT_ATOMS: atom_id res chain seq x y z
N MET A 1 -9.18 4.61 -16.15
CA MET A 1 -8.35 4.67 -14.93
C MET A 1 -6.88 4.58 -15.32
N THR A 2 -6.07 5.53 -14.85
CA THR A 2 -4.64 5.52 -15.14
C THR A 2 -3.93 4.54 -14.21
N PHE A 3 -2.72 4.17 -14.58
CA PHE A 3 -1.90 3.32 -13.73
C PHE A 3 -1.66 3.97 -12.35
N LYS A 4 -1.42 5.28 -12.35
CA LYS A 4 -1.22 6.03 -11.11
C LYS A 4 -2.44 5.93 -10.19
N GLU A 5 -3.63 6.09 -10.76
CA GLU A 5 -4.87 5.97 -9.98
C GLU A 5 -5.04 4.57 -9.43
N LYS A 6 -4.69 3.56 -10.23
CA LYS A 6 -4.77 2.17 -9.80
C LYS A 6 -3.85 1.91 -8.61
N VAL A 7 -2.61 2.39 -8.68
CA VAL A 7 -1.64 2.21 -7.61
C VAL A 7 -2.10 2.95 -6.35
N GLN A 8 -2.65 4.16 -6.51
CA GLN A 8 -3.16 4.92 -5.38
C GLN A 8 -4.32 4.19 -4.69
N SER A 9 -5.20 3.60 -5.49
CA SER A 9 -6.33 2.83 -4.97
C SER A 9 -5.84 1.61 -4.18
N ASP A 10 -4.85 0.91 -4.74
CA ASP A 10 -4.28 -0.25 -4.07
C ASP A 10 -3.60 0.16 -2.75
N LEU A 11 -2.91 1.28 -2.75
CA LEU A 11 -2.27 1.80 -1.55
C LEU A 11 -3.28 2.05 -0.44
N ASP A 12 -4.42 2.65 -0.78
CA ASP A 12 -5.47 2.92 0.19
C ASP A 12 -6.02 1.62 0.79
N VAL A 13 -6.20 0.61 -0.05
CA VAL A 13 -6.68 -0.70 0.40
C VAL A 13 -5.67 -1.33 1.35
N TYR A 14 -4.39 -1.31 1.00
CA TYR A 14 -3.35 -1.89 1.84
C TYR A 14 -3.25 -1.19 3.19
N LYS A 15 -3.43 0.12 3.23
CA LYS A 15 -3.43 0.86 4.50
C LYS A 15 -4.55 0.41 5.41
N ARG A 16 -5.73 0.17 4.84
CA ARG A 16 -6.88 -0.35 5.60
C ARG A 16 -6.60 -1.75 6.13
N VAL A 17 -6.01 -2.59 5.27
CA VAL A 17 -5.65 -3.96 5.67
C VAL A 17 -4.66 -3.90 6.83
N LEU A 18 -3.67 -3.03 6.75
CA LEU A 18 -2.67 -2.89 7.82
C LEU A 18 -3.32 -2.51 9.14
N GLU A 19 -4.26 -1.56 9.12
CA GLU A 19 -4.98 -1.17 10.33
C GLU A 19 -5.73 -2.35 10.92
N LYS A 20 -6.39 -3.15 10.08
CA LYS A 20 -7.14 -4.31 10.54
C LYS A 20 -6.22 -5.37 11.12
N LEU A 21 -5.07 -5.59 10.52
CA LEU A 21 -4.10 -6.55 11.04
C LEU A 21 -3.66 -6.17 12.45
N LYS A 22 -3.39 -4.90 12.67
CA LYS A 22 -3.00 -4.40 13.99
C LYS A 22 -4.13 -4.52 14.99
N GLU A 23 -5.34 -4.21 14.54
CA GLU A 23 -6.54 -4.25 15.38
C GLU A 23 -6.87 -5.66 15.86
N TYR A 24 -6.70 -6.65 14.97
CA TYR A 24 -6.99 -8.04 15.29
C TYR A 24 -5.80 -8.78 15.92
N GLY A 25 -4.69 -8.10 16.10
CA GLY A 25 -3.52 -8.71 16.74
C GLY A 25 -2.84 -9.77 15.92
N CYS A 26 -2.83 -9.60 14.59
CA CYS A 26 -2.17 -10.56 13.71
C CYS A 26 -0.66 -10.59 13.94
N GLU A 27 -0.02 -11.67 13.49
CA GLU A 27 1.41 -11.84 13.65
C GLU A 27 2.19 -10.69 13.01
N GLU A 28 3.29 -10.32 13.65
CA GLU A 28 4.16 -9.26 13.17
C GLU A 28 4.62 -9.50 11.73
N LYS A 29 4.85 -10.77 11.38
CA LYS A 29 5.27 -11.12 10.03
C LYS A 29 4.25 -10.68 8.97
N ALA A 30 2.96 -10.87 9.26
CA ALA A 30 1.90 -10.45 8.36
C ALA A 30 1.88 -8.92 8.24
N ILE A 31 2.06 -8.23 9.35
CA ILE A 31 2.10 -6.77 9.39
C ILE A 31 3.28 -6.27 8.56
N ASP A 32 4.45 -6.91 8.70
CA ASP A 32 5.65 -6.52 7.95
C ASP A 32 5.45 -6.69 6.45
N ILE A 33 4.80 -7.77 6.02
CA ILE A 33 4.54 -8.02 4.60
C ILE A 33 3.69 -6.90 4.02
N VAL A 34 2.60 -6.55 4.69
CA VAL A 34 1.70 -5.49 4.21
C VAL A 34 2.39 -4.14 4.26
N THR A 35 3.18 -3.87 5.28
CA THR A 35 3.96 -2.63 5.37
C THR A 35 4.91 -2.51 4.17
N GLY A 36 5.56 -3.60 3.78
CA GLY A 36 6.42 -3.61 2.60
C GLY A 36 5.65 -3.33 1.33
N MET A 37 4.44 -3.84 1.21
CA MET A 37 3.58 -3.58 0.05
C MET A 37 3.20 -2.11 -0.03
N ILE A 38 2.89 -1.49 1.11
CA ILE A 38 2.58 -0.05 1.17
C ILE A 38 3.77 0.77 0.72
N GLU A 39 4.96 0.45 1.23
CA GLU A 39 6.18 1.15 0.83
C GLU A 39 6.45 1.00 -0.66
N GLY A 40 6.22 -0.19 -1.20
CA GLY A 40 6.37 -0.44 -2.63
C GLY A 40 5.46 0.43 -3.46
N CYS A 41 4.19 0.54 -3.08
CA CYS A 41 3.23 1.40 -3.77
C CYS A 41 3.64 2.86 -3.70
N GLU A 42 4.10 3.32 -2.53
CA GLU A 42 4.54 4.70 -2.37
C GLU A 42 5.75 5.01 -3.24
N ASN A 43 6.68 4.07 -3.33
CA ASN A 43 7.87 4.23 -4.18
C ASN A 43 7.49 4.29 -5.65
N VAL A 44 6.53 3.47 -6.08
CA VAL A 44 6.04 3.51 -7.45
C VAL A 44 5.44 4.87 -7.76
N LEU A 45 4.61 5.39 -6.85
CA LEU A 45 3.98 6.69 -7.04
C LEU A 45 5.01 7.80 -7.13
N LYS A 46 6.06 7.74 -6.31
CA LYS A 46 7.14 8.73 -6.38
C LYS A 46 7.90 8.67 -7.71
N GLY A 47 8.00 7.47 -8.28
CA GLY A 47 8.70 7.29 -9.55
C GLY A 47 7.90 7.68 -10.77
N LEU A 48 6.58 7.82 -10.65
CA LEU A 48 5.74 8.21 -11.77
C LEU A 48 5.85 9.70 -12.03
N LYS A 49 5.84 10.05 -13.31
CA LYS A 49 5.87 11.45 -13.73
C LYS A 49 4.47 12.03 -13.69
N ASP A 50 4.39 13.34 -13.55
CA ASP A 50 3.12 14.02 -13.50
C ASP A 50 2.31 13.88 -14.79
N ASP A 51 2.99 13.63 -15.89
CA ASP A 51 2.36 13.46 -17.20
C ASP A 51 1.89 12.03 -17.48
N GLU A 52 1.96 11.20 -16.53
CA GLU A 52 1.57 9.78 -16.61
C GLU A 52 0.10 9.56 -17.03
#